data_65983c3216272231861726150b333fed
#
_entry.id   65983c3216272231861726150b333fed
#
_cell.length_a   1.000
_cell.length_b   1.000
_cell.length_c   1.000
_cell.angle_alpha   90.00
_cell.angle_beta   90.00
_cell.angle_gamma   90.00
#
_symmetry.space_group_name_H-M   'P 1'
#
loop_
_entity.id
_entity.type
_entity.pdbx_description
1 polymer ?
#
loop_
_entity_poly.entity_id
_entity_poly.type
_entity_poly.pdbx_seq_one_letter_code
_entity_poly.pdbx_strand_id
1 'polypeptide(L)'
;MPGYIGLLKYTQQGLADIKNGPERMKQAQALANKMGIRPIGTWVTMGPYDLVIIGEAPDDQTMAAFTLALAKAGNVTTTTMRALSEEEFAQVVARLP
;
A
#
# COMPACT_ATOMS: atom_id res chain seq x y z
N MET A 1 -9.88 -7.07 9.65
CA MET A 1 -9.42 -5.70 9.32
C MET A 1 -9.69 -5.42 7.85
N PRO A 2 -10.02 -4.18 7.49
CA PRO A 2 -10.17 -3.79 6.08
C PRO A 2 -8.91 -4.05 5.25
N GLY A 3 -9.11 -4.50 4.02
CA GLY A 3 -8.02 -4.75 3.07
C GLY A 3 -7.78 -3.60 2.12
N TYR A 4 -6.54 -3.47 1.65
CA TYR A 4 -6.11 -2.40 0.75
C TYR A 4 -5.10 -2.94 -0.26
N ILE A 5 -5.15 -2.39 -1.47
CA ILE A 5 -4.17 -2.65 -2.52
C ILE A 5 -3.54 -1.31 -2.88
N GLY A 6 -2.22 -1.23 -2.73
CA GLY A 6 -1.45 -0.07 -3.13
C GLY A 6 -0.69 -0.34 -4.42
N LEU A 7 -0.84 0.56 -5.37
CA LEU A 7 -0.09 0.56 -6.62
C LEU A 7 0.83 1.77 -6.57
N LEU A 8 2.13 1.55 -6.61
CA LEU A 8 3.11 2.60 -6.40
C LEU A 8 4.00 2.77 -7.63
N LYS A 9 4.39 4.03 -7.87
CA LYS A 9 5.38 4.39 -8.88
C LYS A 9 6.53 5.09 -8.19
N TYR A 10 7.76 4.77 -8.59
CA TYR A 10 8.92 5.57 -8.18
C TYR A 10 8.84 6.95 -8.80
N THR A 11 9.22 7.94 -8.03
CA THR A 11 9.52 9.28 -8.54
C THR A 11 10.91 9.28 -9.15
N GLN A 12 11.29 10.38 -9.81
CA GLN A 12 12.65 10.55 -10.28
C GLN A 12 13.67 10.44 -9.13
N GLN A 13 13.35 11.02 -7.98
CA GLN A 13 14.17 10.92 -6.78
C GLN A 13 14.31 9.46 -6.32
N GLY A 14 13.23 8.69 -6.32
CA GLY A 14 13.25 7.28 -5.94
C GLY A 14 14.08 6.43 -6.89
N LEU A 15 14.00 6.70 -8.18
CA LEU A 15 14.81 6.00 -9.18
C LEU A 15 16.28 6.36 -9.07
N ALA A 16 16.61 7.63 -8.82
CA ALA A 16 18.02 8.05 -8.65
C ALA A 16 18.68 7.34 -7.48
N ASP A 17 17.91 6.96 -6.47
CA ASP A 17 18.41 6.27 -5.27
C ASP A 17 17.92 4.83 -5.20
N ILE A 18 17.68 4.18 -6.34
CA ILE A 18 17.06 2.86 -6.39
C ILE A 18 17.88 1.78 -5.70
N LYS A 19 19.19 1.95 -5.61
CA LYS A 19 20.05 0.98 -4.92
C LYS A 19 19.70 0.85 -3.43
N ASN A 20 19.15 1.90 -2.84
CA ASN A 20 18.64 1.90 -1.47
C ASN A 20 17.17 1.45 -1.38
N GLY A 21 16.58 1.03 -2.50
CA GLY A 21 15.19 0.56 -2.55
C GLY A 21 14.87 -0.53 -1.55
N PRO A 22 15.68 -1.61 -1.47
CA PRO A 22 15.41 -2.67 -0.49
C PRO A 22 15.43 -2.18 0.96
N GLU A 23 16.32 -1.25 1.30
CA GLU A 23 16.39 -0.68 2.65
C GLU A 23 15.18 0.20 2.94
N ARG A 24 14.76 1.03 1.97
CA ARG A 24 13.54 1.84 2.10
C ARG A 24 12.30 0.97 2.27
N MET A 25 12.27 -0.18 1.58
CA MET A 25 11.17 -1.13 1.71
C MET A 25 11.08 -1.71 3.13
N LYS A 26 12.22 -2.04 3.73
CA LYS A 26 12.28 -2.49 5.13
C LYS A 26 11.79 -1.42 6.10
N GLN A 27 12.19 -0.16 5.87
CA GLN A 27 11.74 0.96 6.68
C GLN A 27 10.23 1.17 6.56
N ALA A 28 9.69 1.05 5.37
CA ALA A 28 8.25 1.16 5.14
C ALA A 28 7.48 0.03 5.85
N GLN A 29 7.99 -1.19 5.80
CA GLN A 29 7.39 -2.32 6.50
C GLN A 29 7.42 -2.13 8.02
N ALA A 30 8.52 -1.60 8.55
CA ALA A 30 8.64 -1.31 9.98
C ALA A 30 7.63 -0.23 10.40
N LEU A 31 7.45 0.81 9.58
CA LEU A 31 6.45 1.84 9.83
C LEU A 31 5.04 1.27 9.79
N ALA A 32 4.74 0.44 8.80
CA ALA A 32 3.44 -0.22 8.69
C ALA A 32 3.13 -1.03 9.95
N ASN A 33 4.08 -1.83 10.42
CA ASN A 33 3.91 -2.62 11.64
C ASN A 33 3.65 -1.73 12.85
N LYS A 34 4.39 -0.64 12.97
CA LYS A 34 4.24 0.32 14.07
C LYS A 34 2.87 0.97 14.08
N MET A 35 2.26 1.17 12.91
CA MET A 35 0.93 1.76 12.76
C MET A 35 -0.20 0.72 12.85
N GLY A 36 0.11 -0.54 13.11
CA GLY A 36 -0.90 -1.59 13.20
C GLY A 36 -1.37 -2.10 11.84
N ILE A 37 -0.65 -1.79 10.77
CA ILE A 37 -0.94 -2.28 9.44
C ILE A 37 -0.28 -3.65 9.28
N ARG A 38 -1.03 -4.59 8.74
CA ARG A 38 -0.57 -5.96 8.51
C ARG A 38 -0.30 -6.17 7.02
N PRO A 39 0.98 -6.18 6.59
CA PRO A 39 1.30 -6.50 5.20
C PRO A 39 0.96 -7.95 4.88
N ILE A 40 0.30 -8.18 3.75
CA ILE A 40 0.04 -9.52 3.23
C ILE A 40 1.11 -9.87 2.20
N GLY A 41 1.51 -8.92 1.38
CA GLY A 41 2.57 -9.13 0.40
C GLY A 41 3.00 -7.84 -0.26
N THR A 42 4.24 -7.83 -0.73
CA THR A 42 4.84 -6.72 -1.44
C THR A 42 5.62 -7.28 -2.62
N TRP A 43 5.35 -6.75 -3.81
CA TRP A 43 6.02 -7.18 -5.03
C TRP A 43 6.55 -5.98 -5.79
N VAL A 44 7.74 -6.13 -6.37
CA VAL A 44 8.27 -5.22 -7.38
C VAL A 44 7.77 -5.73 -8.72
N THR A 45 7.22 -4.84 -9.54
CA THR A 45 6.60 -5.21 -10.81
C THR A 45 7.24 -4.48 -11.97
N MET A 46 7.06 -5.02 -13.16
CA MET A 46 7.36 -4.36 -14.43
C MET A 46 6.04 -3.93 -15.06
N GLY A 47 6.01 -2.77 -15.70
CA GLY A 47 4.81 -2.26 -16.34
C GLY A 47 4.43 -0.88 -15.82
N PRO A 48 3.13 -0.54 -15.83
CA PRO A 48 2.70 0.82 -15.47
C PRO A 48 2.91 1.19 -13.99
N TYR A 49 3.09 0.19 -13.12
CA TYR A 49 3.39 0.40 -11.70
C TYR A 49 4.66 -0.35 -11.35
N ASP A 50 5.40 0.16 -10.37
CA ASP A 50 6.68 -0.39 -9.97
C ASP A 50 6.58 -1.30 -8.74
N LEU A 51 5.58 -1.05 -7.89
CA LEU A 51 5.36 -1.81 -6.66
C LEU A 51 3.87 -2.09 -6.50
N VAL A 52 3.56 -3.29 -6.00
CA VAL A 52 2.21 -3.66 -5.58
C VAL A 52 2.29 -4.10 -4.13
N ILE A 53 1.48 -3.48 -3.28
CA ILE A 53 1.41 -3.80 -1.86
C ILE A 53 -0.01 -4.21 -1.54
N ILE A 54 -0.17 -5.33 -0.86
CA ILE A 54 -1.46 -5.79 -0.36
C ILE A 54 -1.35 -5.89 1.15
N GLY A 55 -2.30 -5.32 1.85
CA GLY A 55 -2.29 -5.32 3.30
C GLY A 55 -3.64 -5.05 3.92
N GLU A 56 -3.68 -5.16 5.24
CA GLU A 56 -4.84 -4.85 6.06
C GLU A 56 -4.49 -3.75 7.04
N ALA A 57 -5.42 -2.86 7.31
CA ALA A 57 -5.24 -1.79 8.29
C ALA A 57 -6.45 -1.71 9.22
N PRO A 58 -6.30 -1.12 10.42
CA PRO A 58 -7.43 -0.98 11.35
C PRO A 58 -8.59 -0.19 10.76
N ASP A 59 -8.29 0.86 9.99
CA ASP A 59 -9.28 1.74 9.38
C ASP A 59 -8.67 2.53 8.21
N ASP A 60 -9.54 3.24 7.48
CA ASP A 60 -9.14 4.04 6.32
C ASP A 60 -8.20 5.19 6.70
N GLN A 61 -8.41 5.81 7.85
CA GLN A 61 -7.58 6.93 8.29
C GLN A 61 -6.14 6.49 8.56
N THR A 62 -5.96 5.32 9.15
CA THR A 62 -4.62 4.75 9.38
C THR A 62 -3.93 4.48 8.06
N MET A 63 -4.63 3.87 7.11
CA MET A 63 -4.06 3.60 5.79
C MET A 63 -3.74 4.90 5.05
N ALA A 64 -4.61 5.90 5.12
CA ALA A 64 -4.35 7.21 4.52
C ALA A 64 -3.11 7.87 5.13
N ALA A 65 -2.94 7.82 6.44
CA ALA A 65 -1.76 8.36 7.10
C ALA A 65 -0.48 7.64 6.65
N PHE A 66 -0.53 6.33 6.51
CA PHE A 66 0.60 5.54 6.03
C PHE A 66 0.98 5.92 4.59
N THR A 67 0.00 6.01 3.70
CA THR A 67 0.27 6.38 2.29
C THR A 67 0.82 7.79 2.17
N LEU A 68 0.34 8.73 2.98
CA LEU A 68 0.88 10.09 3.03
C LEU A 68 2.31 10.10 3.55
N ALA A 69 2.63 9.27 4.54
CA ALA A 69 4.00 9.15 5.05
C ALA A 69 4.96 8.64 3.96
N LEU A 70 4.53 7.66 3.16
CA LEU A 70 5.32 7.18 2.04
C LEU A 70 5.52 8.26 0.98
N ALA A 71 4.45 8.95 0.58
CA ALA A 71 4.50 10.00 -0.43
C ALA A 71 5.34 11.20 0.04
N LYS A 72 5.23 11.56 1.32
CA LYS A 72 5.98 12.66 1.92
C LYS A 72 7.49 12.47 1.80
N ALA A 73 7.96 11.25 1.89
CA ALA A 73 9.39 10.95 1.72
C ALA A 73 9.90 11.24 0.31
N GLY A 74 9.02 11.34 -0.68
CA GLY A 74 9.33 11.79 -2.04
C GLY A 74 9.83 10.73 -3.00
N ASN A 75 9.94 9.47 -2.57
CA ASN A 75 10.52 8.40 -3.40
C ASN A 75 9.46 7.66 -4.23
N VAL A 76 8.20 7.73 -3.83
CA VAL A 76 7.08 7.05 -4.51
C VAL A 76 5.84 7.93 -4.53
N THR A 77 4.99 7.69 -5.52
CA THR A 77 3.59 8.10 -5.51
C THR A 77 2.74 6.86 -5.37
N THR A 78 1.56 6.99 -4.76
CA THR A 78 0.69 5.85 -4.50
C THR A 78 -0.68 6.04 -5.11
N THR A 79 -1.25 4.93 -5.59
CA THR A 79 -2.68 4.77 -5.86
C THR A 79 -3.14 3.66 -4.94
N THR A 80 -3.85 4.01 -3.88
CA THR A 80 -4.27 3.05 -2.86
C THR A 80 -5.77 2.87 -2.92
N MET A 81 -6.20 1.62 -3.00
CA MET A 81 -7.60 1.26 -3.16
C MET A 81 -8.05 0.43 -1.97
N ARG A 82 -9.27 0.71 -1.50
CA ARG A 82 -9.94 -0.18 -0.55
C ARG A 82 -10.31 -1.47 -1.29
N ALA A 83 -9.89 -2.59 -0.76
CA ALA A 83 -10.16 -3.90 -1.36
C ALA A 83 -11.19 -4.66 -0.52
N LEU A 84 -12.17 -5.23 -1.18
CA LEU A 84 -13.18 -6.10 -0.56
C LEU A 84 -12.83 -7.53 -0.90
N SER A 85 -12.87 -8.41 0.11
CA SER A 85 -12.75 -9.84 -0.12
C SER A 85 -13.99 -10.39 -0.85
N GLU A 86 -13.89 -11.61 -1.35
CA GLU A 86 -15.06 -12.27 -1.96
C GLU A 86 -16.23 -12.36 -0.96
N GLU A 87 -15.93 -12.64 0.30
CA GLU A 87 -16.95 -12.70 1.35
C GLU A 87 -17.60 -11.33 1.57
N GLU A 88 -16.78 -10.27 1.66
CA GLU A 88 -17.31 -8.90 1.79
C GLU A 88 -18.13 -8.51 0.56
N PHE A 89 -17.72 -8.92 -0.62
CA PHE A 89 -18.47 -8.67 -1.85
C PHE A 89 -19.87 -9.32 -1.79
N ALA A 90 -19.94 -10.55 -1.33
CA ALA A 90 -21.23 -11.22 -1.15
C ALA A 90 -22.15 -10.45 -0.21
N GLN A 91 -21.59 -9.88 0.87
CA GLN A 91 -22.36 -9.04 1.81
C GLN A 91 -22.85 -7.75 1.16
N VAL A 92 -22.04 -7.15 0.30
CA VAL A 92 -22.43 -5.95 -0.46
C VAL A 92 -23.59 -6.28 -1.40
N VAL A 93 -23.49 -7.40 -2.12
CA VAL A 93 -24.54 -7.84 -3.04
C VAL A 93 -25.85 -8.09 -2.29
N ALA A 94 -25.78 -8.63 -1.08
CA ALA A 94 -26.96 -8.88 -0.26
C ALA A 94 -27.68 -7.59 0.18
N ARG A 95 -27.02 -6.44 0.10
CA ARG A 95 -27.62 -5.13 0.41
C ARG A 95 -28.30 -4.47 -0.77
N LEU A 96 -28.18 -5.03 -1.97
CA LEU A 96 -28.81 -4.47 -3.15
C LEU A 96 -30.34 -4.55 -3.03
N PRO A 97 -31.05 -3.49 -3.43
CA PRO A 97 -32.51 -3.48 -3.39
C PRO A 97 -33.14 -4.47 -4.39
#